data_672401aa2df5fceefc578d6dd84c0e0d
#
_entry.id   672401aa2df5fceefc578d6dd84c0e0d
#
_cell.length_a   1.000
_cell.length_b   1.000
_cell.length_c   1.000
_cell.angle_alpha   90.00
_cell.angle_beta   90.00
_cell.angle_gamma   90.00
#
_symmetry.space_group_name_H-M   'P 1'
#
loop_
_entity.id
_entity.type
_entity.pdbx_description
1 polymer ?
#
loop_
_entity_poly.entity_id
_entity_poly.type
_entity_poly.pdbx_seq_one_letter_code
_entity_poly.pdbx_strand_id
1 'polypeptide(L)'
;MTTNLLIPITKGISSYLASINKFPMLSEKEEYMLAKRWQTKGDANAARKLITSHLRLVVKIAFGYRGYKLPVEDLISEGNVGLMKAVKKFDPEKGFRLSTYAMWWIKASVNEFILNSWSLVKLGTTAAQKKLFFNLQKLKSQMNQIEKGELPPEIVKKIAKKLSTKKLKIEEKDVKEMNKRLSGPEKSLNAPVSISDDTEKINLLESYEENQENKLNKKDENSKRKELLVKALEKLNDREKDIFIKRCLNDPPSTLDKLSKIYNISRERIRQIEVRAFEKVKTTALETAISENKETLIENEKN
;
A
#
# COMPACT_ATOMS: atom_id res chain seq x y z
N MET A 1 14.38 -5.77 41.02
CA MET A 1 13.52 -4.59 41.24
C MET A 1 13.52 -3.75 39.98
N THR A 2 12.48 -3.92 39.17
CA THR A 2 12.27 -3.13 37.94
C THR A 2 11.79 -1.73 38.36
N THR A 3 12.71 -0.81 38.55
CA THR A 3 12.40 0.60 38.78
C THR A 3 11.78 1.14 37.49
N ASN A 4 10.51 1.52 37.55
CA ASN A 4 9.82 2.25 36.48
C ASN A 4 10.67 3.44 36.03
N LEU A 5 11.33 3.31 34.89
CA LEU A 5 12.23 4.31 34.32
C LEU A 5 11.50 5.53 33.75
N LEU A 6 10.18 5.46 33.61
CA LEU A 6 9.35 6.49 32.99
C LEU A 6 8.29 6.97 33.99
N ILE A 7 8.05 8.27 34.04
CA ILE A 7 6.93 8.87 34.77
C ILE A 7 5.67 8.54 33.95
N PRO A 8 4.71 7.78 34.51
CA PRO A 8 3.49 7.45 33.79
C PRO A 8 2.66 8.71 33.49
N ILE A 9 2.14 8.83 32.30
CA ILE A 9 1.29 9.98 31.88
C ILE A 9 -0.17 9.79 32.36
N THR A 10 -0.40 8.87 33.28
CA THR A 10 -1.73 8.44 33.75
C THR A 10 -2.58 9.53 34.43
N LYS A 11 -1.98 10.63 34.85
CA LYS A 11 -2.68 11.76 35.51
C LYS A 11 -2.89 12.97 34.60
N GLY A 12 -2.79 12.77 33.27
CA GLY A 12 -2.92 13.82 32.27
C GLY A 12 -1.62 14.59 31.98
N ILE A 13 -1.58 15.22 30.82
CA ILE A 13 -0.38 15.94 30.31
C ILE A 13 0.12 17.01 31.27
N SER A 14 -0.79 17.76 31.92
CA SER A 14 -0.42 18.86 32.82
C SER A 14 0.39 18.39 34.04
N SER A 15 -0.03 17.27 34.64
CA SER A 15 0.69 16.66 35.78
C SER A 15 2.06 16.13 35.33
N TYR A 16 2.14 15.52 34.15
CA TYR A 16 3.39 15.07 33.57
C TYR A 16 4.36 16.24 33.34
N LEU A 17 3.89 17.34 32.72
CA LEU A 17 4.69 18.55 32.50
C LEU A 17 5.22 19.16 33.81
N ALA A 18 4.37 19.23 34.83
CA ALA A 18 4.80 19.70 36.15
C ALA A 18 5.91 18.82 36.77
N SER A 19 5.81 17.52 36.56
CA SER A 19 6.80 16.55 37.06
C SER A 19 8.14 16.64 36.32
N ILE A 20 8.14 16.76 35.00
CA ILE A 20 9.38 16.85 34.22
C ILE A 20 10.13 18.17 34.44
N ASN A 21 9.39 19.25 34.75
CA ASN A 21 10.01 20.55 35.06
C ASN A 21 10.82 20.57 36.33
N LYS A 22 10.62 19.61 37.23
CA LYS A 22 11.41 19.48 38.49
C LYS A 22 12.83 18.96 38.26
N PHE A 23 13.09 18.30 37.12
CA PHE A 23 14.42 17.77 36.82
C PHE A 23 15.38 18.90 36.39
N PRO A 24 16.58 18.98 36.98
CA PRO A 24 17.57 19.98 36.60
C PRO A 24 18.12 19.69 35.23
N MET A 25 18.52 20.76 34.54
CA MET A 25 19.29 20.63 33.29
C MET A 25 20.74 20.33 33.63
N LEU A 26 21.36 19.41 32.88
CA LEU A 26 22.75 19.04 33.06
C LEU A 26 23.71 20.02 32.38
N SER A 27 24.81 20.34 33.05
CA SER A 27 25.94 21.00 32.43
C SER A 27 26.68 20.06 31.46
N GLU A 28 27.48 20.58 30.58
CA GLU A 28 28.23 19.81 29.60
C GLU A 28 29.18 18.78 30.25
N LYS A 29 29.85 19.22 31.35
CA LYS A 29 30.76 18.35 32.12
C LYS A 29 30.03 17.20 32.79
N GLU A 30 28.87 17.47 33.39
CA GLU A 30 28.04 16.42 34.01
C GLU A 30 27.49 15.46 33.01
N GLU A 31 27.01 15.96 31.86
CA GLU A 31 26.53 15.15 30.75
C GLU A 31 27.60 14.17 30.24
N TYR A 32 28.83 14.68 30.03
CA TYR A 32 29.98 13.87 29.65
C TYR A 32 30.31 12.78 30.67
N MET A 33 30.40 13.15 31.95
CA MET A 33 30.70 12.20 33.05
C MET A 33 29.62 11.09 33.15
N LEU A 34 28.35 11.48 33.07
CA LEU A 34 27.24 10.53 33.16
C LEU A 34 27.22 9.61 31.92
N ALA A 35 27.46 10.14 30.72
CA ALA A 35 27.53 9.36 29.51
C ALA A 35 28.70 8.36 29.53
N LYS A 36 29.85 8.78 30.00
CA LYS A 36 31.01 7.91 30.15
C LYS A 36 30.79 6.80 31.21
N ARG A 37 30.13 7.12 32.32
CA ARG A 37 29.73 6.11 33.32
C ARG A 37 28.75 5.10 32.74
N TRP A 38 27.79 5.55 31.97
CA TRP A 38 26.85 4.66 31.29
C TRP A 38 27.57 3.72 30.32
N GLN A 39 28.45 4.25 29.45
CA GLN A 39 29.20 3.44 28.49
C GLN A 39 30.15 2.42 29.13
N THR A 40 30.90 2.85 30.17
CA THR A 40 31.95 1.98 30.73
C THR A 40 31.44 1.00 31.77
N LYS A 41 30.46 1.39 32.59
CA LYS A 41 29.97 0.62 33.75
C LYS A 41 28.53 0.13 33.59
N GLY A 42 27.79 0.55 32.55
CA GLY A 42 26.37 0.23 32.40
C GLY A 42 25.48 0.80 33.52
N ASP A 43 25.91 1.92 34.16
CA ASP A 43 25.21 2.48 35.31
C ASP A 43 23.82 3.01 34.94
N ALA A 44 22.78 2.24 35.28
CA ALA A 44 21.38 2.60 35.04
C ALA A 44 20.96 3.94 35.68
N ASN A 45 21.58 4.35 36.80
CA ASN A 45 21.29 5.63 37.45
C ASN A 45 21.85 6.80 36.62
N ALA A 46 23.01 6.62 35.98
CA ALA A 46 23.57 7.61 35.08
C ALA A 46 22.68 7.78 33.83
N ALA A 47 22.26 6.68 33.22
CA ALA A 47 21.31 6.71 32.11
C ALA A 47 19.98 7.36 32.47
N ARG A 48 19.44 7.06 33.67
CA ARG A 48 18.21 7.67 34.18
C ARG A 48 18.34 9.20 34.28
N LYS A 49 19.43 9.71 34.85
CA LYS A 49 19.68 11.15 34.96
C LYS A 49 19.78 11.81 33.58
N LEU A 50 20.46 11.18 32.62
CA LEU A 50 20.54 11.66 31.24
C LEU A 50 19.18 11.74 30.58
N ILE A 51 18.33 10.71 30.72
CA ILE A 51 16.97 10.67 30.13
C ILE A 51 16.10 11.73 30.80
N THR A 52 16.04 11.79 32.14
CA THR A 52 15.13 12.69 32.85
C THR A 52 15.41 14.17 32.59
N SER A 53 16.69 14.55 32.46
CA SER A 53 17.07 15.91 32.11
C SER A 53 16.67 16.37 30.73
N HIS A 54 16.45 15.43 29.79
CA HIS A 54 16.09 15.70 28.38
C HIS A 54 14.61 15.47 28.03
N LEU A 55 13.76 15.08 29.02
CA LEU A 55 12.31 14.87 28.76
C LEU A 55 11.62 16.13 28.26
N ARG A 56 12.03 17.34 28.70
CA ARG A 56 11.49 18.61 28.19
C ARG A 56 11.72 18.79 26.67
N LEU A 57 12.87 18.29 26.17
CA LEU A 57 13.17 18.33 24.73
C LEU A 57 12.21 17.43 23.95
N VAL A 58 11.90 16.23 24.48
CA VAL A 58 10.93 15.31 23.86
C VAL A 58 9.56 15.98 23.74
N VAL A 59 9.07 16.57 24.83
CA VAL A 59 7.79 17.28 24.85
C VAL A 59 7.76 18.40 23.82
N LYS A 60 8.80 19.26 23.78
CA LYS A 60 8.90 20.35 22.80
C LYS A 60 8.81 19.84 21.35
N ILE A 61 9.46 18.72 21.06
CA ILE A 61 9.42 18.11 19.74
C ILE A 61 8.04 17.51 19.45
N ALA A 62 7.46 16.74 20.39
CA ALA A 62 6.16 16.10 20.25
C ALA A 62 5.04 17.11 19.99
N PHE A 63 5.03 18.24 20.68
CA PHE A 63 4.06 19.32 20.43
C PHE A 63 4.13 19.90 19.02
N GLY A 64 5.29 19.86 18.36
CA GLY A 64 5.43 20.25 16.95
C GLY A 64 4.65 19.35 15.97
N TYR A 65 4.28 18.14 16.41
CA TYR A 65 3.56 17.13 15.59
C TYR A 65 2.06 17.03 15.93
N ARG A 66 1.53 17.89 16.81
CA ARG A 66 0.09 17.87 17.19
C ARG A 66 -0.87 18.01 16.01
N GLY A 67 -0.42 18.61 14.90
CA GLY A 67 -1.22 18.80 13.69
C GLY A 67 -1.62 17.50 12.97
N TYR A 68 -1.02 16.36 13.31
CA TYR A 68 -1.38 15.05 12.77
C TYR A 68 -2.58 14.39 13.45
N LYS A 69 -3.20 15.06 14.45
CA LYS A 69 -4.41 14.62 15.17
C LYS A 69 -4.25 13.32 15.95
N LEU A 70 -3.02 12.93 16.25
CA LEU A 70 -2.73 11.81 17.16
C LEU A 70 -2.65 12.32 18.61
N PRO A 71 -2.96 11.46 19.61
CA PRO A 71 -2.81 11.81 21.03
C PRO A 71 -1.38 12.26 21.33
N VAL A 72 -1.25 13.43 21.95
CA VAL A 72 0.10 13.99 22.26
C VAL A 72 0.84 13.11 23.26
N GLU A 73 0.12 12.42 24.13
CA GLU A 73 0.65 11.47 25.11
C GLU A 73 1.40 10.33 24.45
N ASP A 74 0.84 9.78 23.37
CA ASP A 74 1.46 8.72 22.59
C ASP A 74 2.71 9.22 21.85
N LEU A 75 2.65 10.45 21.29
CA LEU A 75 3.79 11.09 20.64
C LEU A 75 4.94 11.32 21.64
N ILE A 76 4.63 11.73 22.88
CA ILE A 76 5.63 11.88 23.94
C ILE A 76 6.21 10.53 24.32
N SER A 77 5.37 9.50 24.47
CA SER A 77 5.80 8.16 24.86
C SER A 77 6.77 7.58 23.83
N GLU A 78 6.43 7.68 22.54
CA GLU A 78 7.30 7.22 21.46
C GLU A 78 8.57 8.09 21.31
N GLY A 79 8.44 9.39 21.55
CA GLY A 79 9.60 10.30 21.64
C GLY A 79 10.56 9.92 22.78
N ASN A 80 10.04 9.46 23.93
CA ASN A 80 10.85 8.95 25.02
C ASN A 80 11.59 7.66 24.65
N VAL A 81 10.94 6.77 23.88
CA VAL A 81 11.62 5.59 23.31
C VAL A 81 12.77 6.01 22.39
N GLY A 82 12.55 7.04 21.55
CA GLY A 82 13.59 7.62 20.71
C GLY A 82 14.75 8.21 21.54
N LEU A 83 14.46 8.93 22.63
CA LEU A 83 15.47 9.44 23.53
C LEU A 83 16.27 8.32 24.21
N MET A 84 15.63 7.23 24.64
CA MET A 84 16.33 6.07 25.22
C MET A 84 17.26 5.40 24.21
N LYS A 85 16.82 5.26 22.95
CA LYS A 85 17.67 4.76 21.86
C LYS A 85 18.88 5.68 21.63
N ALA A 86 18.69 7.00 21.72
CA ALA A 86 19.77 7.97 21.61
C ALA A 86 20.79 7.83 22.73
N VAL A 87 20.36 7.78 23.99
CA VAL A 87 21.25 7.62 25.16
C VAL A 87 22.05 6.32 25.07
N LYS A 88 21.45 5.24 24.60
CA LYS A 88 22.12 3.95 24.43
C LYS A 88 23.25 3.98 23.39
N LYS A 89 23.11 4.83 22.35
CA LYS A 89 24.07 4.92 21.24
C LYS A 89 24.94 6.17 21.26
N PHE A 90 24.76 7.03 22.28
CA PHE A 90 25.48 8.30 22.38
C PHE A 90 26.94 8.06 22.73
N ASP A 91 27.82 8.74 21.99
CA ASP A 91 29.27 8.72 22.21
C ASP A 91 29.73 10.12 22.65
N PRO A 92 30.12 10.30 23.93
CA PRO A 92 30.53 11.60 24.43
C PRO A 92 31.90 12.07 23.90
N GLU A 93 32.75 11.13 23.40
CA GLU A 93 34.09 11.47 22.88
C GLU A 93 34.03 12.28 21.57
N LYS A 94 32.89 12.26 20.88
CA LYS A 94 32.66 13.01 19.63
C LYS A 94 32.47 14.52 19.83
N GLY A 95 32.46 15.02 21.04
CA GLY A 95 32.38 16.48 21.35
C GLY A 95 31.03 17.12 21.06
N PHE A 96 29.96 16.36 20.76
CA PHE A 96 28.61 16.89 20.54
C PHE A 96 27.76 16.72 21.79
N ARG A 97 26.80 17.66 22.01
CA ARG A 97 25.82 17.56 23.09
C ARG A 97 24.80 16.45 22.81
N LEU A 98 24.40 15.75 23.86
CA LEU A 98 23.34 14.72 23.78
C LEU A 98 22.05 15.28 23.19
N SER A 99 21.68 16.51 23.53
CA SER A 99 20.46 17.15 23.01
C SER A 99 20.43 17.22 21.48
N THR A 100 21.56 17.54 20.84
CA THR A 100 21.68 17.61 19.37
C THR A 100 21.54 16.22 18.73
N TYR A 101 22.19 15.21 19.33
CA TYR A 101 22.12 13.84 18.85
C TYR A 101 20.73 13.22 19.08
N ALA A 102 20.17 13.42 20.27
CA ALA A 102 18.86 12.87 20.65
C ALA A 102 17.72 13.45 19.79
N MET A 103 17.81 14.72 19.37
CA MET A 103 16.80 15.34 18.52
C MET A 103 16.51 14.54 17.24
N TRP A 104 17.54 13.94 16.63
CA TRP A 104 17.38 13.12 15.44
C TRP A 104 16.64 11.81 15.74
N TRP A 105 16.99 11.15 16.84
CA TRP A 105 16.36 9.91 17.26
C TRP A 105 14.90 10.11 17.68
N ILE A 106 14.64 11.19 18.44
CA ILE A 106 13.28 11.56 18.88
C ILE A 106 12.40 11.81 17.64
N LYS A 107 12.86 12.66 16.71
CA LYS A 107 12.12 12.93 15.47
C LYS A 107 11.90 11.67 14.64
N ALA A 108 12.90 10.79 14.54
CA ALA A 108 12.78 9.55 13.78
C ALA A 108 11.70 8.62 14.38
N SER A 109 11.72 8.41 15.71
CA SER A 109 10.72 7.59 16.41
C SER A 109 9.32 8.17 16.29
N VAL A 110 9.16 9.48 16.51
CA VAL A 110 7.85 10.15 16.35
C VAL A 110 7.33 10.07 14.93
N ASN A 111 8.19 10.31 13.93
CA ASN A 111 7.80 10.19 12.52
C ASN A 111 7.39 8.77 12.14
N GLU A 112 8.11 7.77 12.63
CA GLU A 112 7.77 6.36 12.41
C GLU A 112 6.43 6.01 13.04
N PHE A 113 6.19 6.43 14.26
CA PHE A 113 4.91 6.26 14.95
C PHE A 113 3.76 6.90 14.17
N ILE A 114 3.91 8.16 13.73
CA ILE A 114 2.89 8.86 12.95
C ILE A 114 2.54 8.07 11.68
N LEU A 115 3.53 7.61 10.92
CA LEU A 115 3.29 6.84 9.69
C LEU A 115 2.58 5.51 9.94
N ASN A 116 2.77 4.90 11.11
CA ASN A 116 2.14 3.63 11.46
C ASN A 116 0.74 3.79 12.06
N SER A 117 0.48 4.90 12.77
CA SER A 117 -0.74 5.09 13.59
C SER A 117 -1.72 6.11 13.01
N TRP A 118 -1.35 6.83 11.95
CA TRP A 118 -2.20 7.86 11.37
C TRP A 118 -3.44 7.30 10.66
N SER A 119 -3.34 6.12 10.07
CA SER A 119 -4.40 5.46 9.29
C SER A 119 -4.36 3.95 9.51
N LEU A 120 -5.52 3.28 9.45
CA LEU A 120 -5.63 1.82 9.52
C LEU A 120 -4.82 1.13 8.40
N VAL A 121 -4.80 1.74 7.21
CA VAL A 121 -3.95 1.28 6.11
C VAL A 121 -2.62 1.99 6.17
N LYS A 122 -1.53 1.26 6.33
CA LYS A 122 -0.18 1.81 6.45
C LYS A 122 0.17 2.71 5.26
N LEU A 123 0.49 3.96 5.54
CA LEU A 123 0.95 4.94 4.57
C LEU A 123 2.47 5.05 4.58
N GLY A 124 3.03 5.53 3.46
CA GLY A 124 4.45 5.87 3.40
C GLY A 124 5.38 4.66 3.42
N THR A 125 5.11 3.64 2.59
CA THR A 125 5.99 2.48 2.42
C THR A 125 7.28 2.84 1.70
N THR A 126 7.24 3.77 0.73
CA THR A 126 8.41 4.24 -0.02
C THR A 126 8.96 5.56 0.51
N ALA A 127 10.23 5.86 0.23
CA ALA A 127 10.84 7.13 0.61
C ALA A 127 10.14 8.35 -0.02
N ALA A 128 9.61 8.21 -1.23
CA ALA A 128 8.83 9.22 -1.93
C ALA A 128 7.52 9.53 -1.18
N GLN A 129 6.78 8.50 -0.80
CA GLN A 129 5.53 8.63 -0.05
C GLN A 129 5.75 9.24 1.33
N LYS A 130 6.80 8.84 2.06
CA LYS A 130 7.17 9.46 3.35
C LYS A 130 7.44 10.96 3.19
N LYS A 131 8.22 11.33 2.19
CA LYS A 131 8.53 12.74 1.90
C LYS A 131 7.27 13.54 1.52
N LEU A 132 6.38 12.95 0.73
CA LEU A 132 5.10 13.54 0.38
C LEU A 132 4.21 13.72 1.61
N PHE A 133 4.03 12.70 2.41
CA PHE A 133 3.20 12.72 3.61
C PHE A 133 3.51 13.91 4.53
N PHE A 134 4.80 14.11 4.86
CA PHE A 134 5.20 15.19 5.77
C PHE A 134 5.22 16.59 5.13
N ASN A 135 5.38 16.68 3.82
CA ASN A 135 5.57 17.99 3.17
C ASN A 135 4.34 18.48 2.38
N LEU A 136 3.44 17.56 1.94
CA LEU A 136 2.31 17.93 1.09
C LEU A 136 1.41 18.98 1.74
N GLN A 137 1.04 18.78 3.00
CA GLN A 137 0.14 19.67 3.72
C GLN A 137 0.75 21.07 3.93
N LYS A 138 2.05 21.12 4.24
CA LYS A 138 2.81 22.37 4.35
C LYS A 138 2.87 23.11 3.02
N LEU A 139 3.09 22.41 1.92
CA LEU A 139 3.14 23.01 0.58
C LEU A 139 1.77 23.50 0.12
N LYS A 140 0.70 22.78 0.43
CA LYS A 140 -0.68 23.21 0.17
C LYS A 140 -1.00 24.51 0.90
N SER A 141 -0.65 24.60 2.18
CA SER A 141 -0.82 25.82 2.98
C SER A 141 -0.03 27.01 2.38
N GLN A 142 1.22 26.77 1.97
CA GLN A 142 2.04 27.82 1.32
C GLN A 142 1.50 28.29 -0.03
N MET A 143 0.72 27.47 -0.71
CA MET A 143 0.12 27.79 -2.02
C MET A 143 -1.34 28.28 -1.90
N ASN A 144 -1.80 28.61 -0.68
CA ASN A 144 -3.17 29.04 -0.36
C ASN A 144 -4.26 28.06 -0.85
N GLN A 145 -3.91 26.80 -0.99
CA GLN A 145 -4.80 25.70 -1.41
C GLN A 145 -5.17 24.85 -0.18
N ILE A 146 -5.95 25.44 0.73
CA ILE A 146 -6.37 24.77 1.97
C ILE A 146 -7.63 23.93 1.75
N GLU A 147 -8.34 24.13 0.63
CA GLU A 147 -9.60 23.46 0.36
C GLU A 147 -9.44 21.94 0.20
N LYS A 148 -10.40 21.21 0.78
CA LYS A 148 -10.55 19.77 0.63
C LYS A 148 -11.07 19.47 -0.77
N GLY A 149 -10.21 19.07 -1.68
CA GLY A 149 -10.60 18.73 -3.04
C GLY A 149 -9.46 18.24 -3.90
N GLU A 150 -9.73 18.02 -5.17
CA GLU A 150 -8.70 17.65 -6.13
C GLU A 150 -7.80 18.86 -6.41
N LEU A 151 -6.51 18.62 -6.39
CA LEU A 151 -5.53 19.67 -6.68
C LEU A 151 -5.50 19.96 -8.18
N PRO A 152 -5.47 21.25 -8.59
CA PRO A 152 -5.26 21.63 -9.98
C PRO A 152 -3.97 21.02 -10.56
N PRO A 153 -4.00 20.59 -11.83
CA PRO A 153 -2.84 19.89 -12.44
C PRO A 153 -1.55 20.69 -12.39
N GLU A 154 -1.63 22.02 -12.49
CA GLU A 154 -0.46 22.92 -12.39
C GLU A 154 0.22 22.85 -11.02
N ILE A 155 -0.59 22.79 -9.95
CA ILE A 155 -0.09 22.72 -8.59
C ILE A 155 0.52 21.35 -8.30
N VAL A 156 -0.10 20.27 -8.80
CA VAL A 156 0.46 18.93 -8.72
C VAL A 156 1.85 18.87 -9.36
N LYS A 157 2.03 19.48 -10.55
CA LYS A 157 3.33 19.59 -11.23
C LYS A 157 4.34 20.38 -10.43
N LYS A 158 3.94 21.52 -9.85
CA LYS A 158 4.82 22.34 -9.00
C LYS A 158 5.28 21.59 -7.75
N ILE A 159 4.36 20.86 -7.08
CA ILE A 159 4.67 20.04 -5.90
C ILE A 159 5.61 18.91 -6.27
N ALA A 160 5.32 18.16 -7.34
CA ALA A 160 6.16 17.08 -7.81
C ALA A 160 7.59 17.54 -8.10
N LYS A 161 7.75 18.65 -8.83
CA LYS A 161 9.07 19.24 -9.11
C LYS A 161 9.80 19.72 -7.86
N LYS A 162 9.09 20.37 -6.91
CA LYS A 162 9.70 20.91 -5.67
C LYS A 162 10.18 19.83 -4.73
N LEU A 163 9.50 18.68 -4.70
CA LEU A 163 9.83 17.56 -3.83
C LEU A 163 10.75 16.52 -4.48
N SER A 164 10.82 16.47 -5.80
CA SER A 164 11.76 15.61 -6.51
C SER A 164 13.20 16.04 -6.24
N THR A 165 14.08 15.06 -6.06
CA THR A 165 15.52 15.25 -5.89
C THR A 165 16.25 14.29 -6.85
N LYS A 166 17.54 14.53 -7.16
CA LYS A 166 18.34 13.66 -8.06
C LYS A 166 18.25 12.16 -7.72
N LYS A 167 18.09 11.84 -6.41
CA LYS A 167 17.98 10.46 -5.92
C LYS A 167 16.54 9.96 -5.75
N LEU A 168 15.53 10.85 -5.77
CA LEU A 168 14.14 10.52 -5.44
C LEU A 168 13.21 11.22 -6.41
N LYS A 169 12.73 10.50 -7.40
CA LYS A 169 11.75 10.98 -8.37
C LYS A 169 10.35 10.81 -7.78
N ILE A 170 9.56 11.88 -7.78
CA ILE A 170 8.17 11.90 -7.34
C ILE A 170 7.32 12.23 -8.56
N GLU A 171 6.38 11.35 -8.88
CA GLU A 171 5.49 11.52 -10.02
C GLU A 171 4.21 12.28 -9.65
N GLU A 172 3.55 12.85 -10.63
CA GLU A 172 2.28 13.55 -10.45
C GLU A 172 1.19 12.60 -9.90
N LYS A 173 1.24 11.33 -10.29
CA LYS A 173 0.35 10.28 -9.80
C LYS A 173 0.48 10.08 -8.30
N ASP A 174 1.72 10.02 -7.78
CA ASP A 174 1.98 9.86 -6.35
C ASP A 174 1.40 11.02 -5.54
N VAL A 175 1.51 12.25 -6.06
CA VAL A 175 0.97 13.45 -5.40
C VAL A 175 -0.55 13.41 -5.36
N LYS A 176 -1.22 13.00 -6.45
CA LYS A 176 -2.67 12.87 -6.51
C LYS A 176 -3.19 11.79 -5.55
N GLU A 177 -2.56 10.62 -5.55
CA GLU A 177 -2.92 9.51 -4.63
C GLU A 177 -2.74 9.91 -3.17
N MET A 178 -1.60 10.53 -2.83
CA MET A 178 -1.35 10.99 -1.47
C MET A 178 -2.36 12.07 -1.06
N ASN A 179 -2.73 12.97 -1.98
CA ASN A 179 -3.75 13.97 -1.71
C ASN A 179 -5.11 13.35 -1.40
N LYS A 180 -5.54 12.35 -2.17
CA LYS A 180 -6.79 11.61 -1.91
C LYS A 180 -6.78 10.95 -0.54
N ARG A 181 -5.68 10.31 -0.15
CA ARG A 181 -5.52 9.66 1.16
C ARG A 181 -5.54 10.64 2.33
N LEU A 182 -4.93 11.82 2.15
CA LEU A 182 -4.88 12.87 3.18
C LEU A 182 -6.13 13.75 3.24
N SER A 183 -7.10 13.58 2.35
CA SER A 183 -8.30 14.42 2.29
C SER A 183 -9.29 14.15 3.44
N GLY A 184 -9.27 12.99 4.04
CA GLY A 184 -10.13 12.66 5.17
C GLY A 184 -9.74 11.35 5.86
N PRO A 185 -10.24 11.12 7.09
CA PRO A 185 -10.10 9.85 7.78
C PRO A 185 -10.95 8.76 7.13
N GLU A 186 -10.64 7.51 7.43
CA GLU A 186 -11.46 6.37 7.06
C GLU A 186 -12.88 6.50 7.65
N LYS A 187 -13.87 6.11 6.86
CA LYS A 187 -15.27 6.11 7.28
C LYS A 187 -15.67 4.71 7.72
N SER A 188 -16.40 4.61 8.83
CA SER A 188 -16.99 3.36 9.25
C SER A 188 -18.08 2.93 8.27
N LEU A 189 -18.04 1.67 7.84
CA LEU A 189 -19.08 1.05 7.03
C LEU A 189 -20.35 0.73 7.85
N ASN A 190 -20.21 0.57 9.18
CA ASN A 190 -21.31 0.35 10.09
C ASN A 190 -22.03 1.66 10.49
N ALA A 191 -21.54 2.81 10.00
CA ALA A 191 -22.25 4.07 10.25
C ALA A 191 -23.56 4.10 9.46
N PRO A 192 -24.67 4.61 10.06
CA PRO A 192 -25.93 4.74 9.37
C PRO A 192 -25.81 5.69 8.16
N VAL A 193 -26.60 5.44 7.13
CA VAL A 193 -26.63 6.25 5.90
C VAL A 193 -27.15 7.65 6.19
N SER A 194 -28.20 7.74 6.97
CA SER A 194 -28.83 8.99 7.42
C SER A 194 -29.28 8.90 8.89
N ILE A 195 -29.63 10.04 9.49
CA ILE A 195 -30.06 10.10 10.89
C ILE A 195 -31.41 9.39 11.08
N SER A 196 -32.22 9.31 10.03
CA SER A 196 -33.58 8.73 10.05
C SER A 196 -33.65 7.29 9.55
N ASP A 197 -32.55 6.72 9.10
CA ASP A 197 -32.48 5.39 8.49
C ASP A 197 -31.40 4.56 9.18
N ASP A 198 -31.81 3.44 9.79
CA ASP A 198 -30.90 2.50 10.46
C ASP A 198 -30.07 1.66 9.47
N THR A 199 -30.25 1.87 8.16
CA THR A 199 -29.48 1.15 7.14
C THR A 199 -28.00 1.53 7.23
N GLU A 200 -27.15 0.55 7.43
CA GLU A 200 -25.70 0.75 7.46
C GLU A 200 -25.13 0.98 6.04
N LYS A 201 -24.05 1.75 5.95
CA LYS A 201 -23.37 2.03 4.68
C LYS A 201 -22.84 0.78 3.97
N ILE A 202 -22.57 -0.29 4.72
CA ILE A 202 -22.13 -1.58 4.15
C ILE A 202 -23.19 -2.15 3.21
N ASN A 203 -24.47 -1.95 3.51
CA ASN A 203 -25.59 -2.47 2.72
C ASN A 203 -25.75 -1.76 1.36
N LEU A 204 -25.11 -0.59 1.18
CA LEU A 204 -25.09 0.13 -0.09
C LEU A 204 -23.94 -0.29 -1.02
N LEU A 205 -23.02 -1.14 -0.53
CA LEU A 205 -21.92 -1.61 -1.36
C LEU A 205 -22.42 -2.69 -2.30
N GLU A 206 -22.29 -2.44 -3.59
CA GLU A 206 -22.56 -3.43 -4.61
C GLU A 206 -21.51 -4.54 -4.58
N SER A 207 -21.97 -5.79 -4.68
CA SER A 207 -21.09 -6.92 -4.87
C SER A 207 -20.50 -6.89 -6.28
N TYR A 208 -19.17 -7.02 -6.40
CA TYR A 208 -18.50 -7.18 -7.70
C TYR A 208 -18.64 -8.59 -8.27
N GLU A 209 -19.28 -9.50 -7.53
CA GLU A 209 -19.56 -10.83 -8.06
C GLU A 209 -20.63 -10.78 -9.14
N GLU A 210 -20.38 -11.52 -10.22
CA GLU A 210 -21.37 -11.66 -11.27
C GLU A 210 -22.65 -12.29 -10.73
N ASN A 211 -23.81 -11.76 -11.18
CA ASN A 211 -25.10 -12.29 -10.82
C ASN A 211 -25.22 -13.75 -11.27
N GLN A 212 -26.02 -14.57 -10.55
CA GLN A 212 -26.23 -15.99 -10.86
C GLN A 212 -26.69 -16.22 -12.29
N GLU A 213 -27.56 -15.34 -12.81
CA GLU A 213 -28.02 -15.37 -14.18
C GLU A 213 -26.86 -15.22 -15.19
N ASN A 214 -25.97 -14.24 -14.98
CA ASN A 214 -24.80 -14.04 -15.83
C ASN A 214 -23.83 -15.22 -15.75
N LYS A 215 -23.65 -15.82 -14.57
CA LYS A 215 -22.82 -17.02 -14.39
C LYS A 215 -23.41 -18.20 -15.14
N LEU A 216 -24.74 -18.39 -15.10
CA LEU A 216 -25.42 -19.44 -15.81
C LEU A 216 -25.34 -19.26 -17.31
N ASN A 217 -25.66 -18.06 -17.79
CA ASN A 217 -25.58 -17.71 -19.23
C ASN A 217 -24.16 -17.96 -19.77
N LYS A 218 -23.13 -17.52 -19.07
CA LYS A 218 -21.75 -17.81 -19.46
C LYS A 218 -21.40 -19.29 -19.47
N LYS A 219 -21.95 -20.06 -18.52
CA LYS A 219 -21.76 -21.52 -18.47
C LYS A 219 -22.41 -22.20 -19.68
N ASP A 220 -23.64 -21.81 -20.01
CA ASP A 220 -24.38 -22.36 -21.14
C ASP A 220 -23.73 -21.97 -22.48
N GLU A 221 -23.32 -20.69 -22.62
CA GLU A 221 -22.55 -20.29 -23.82
C GLU A 221 -21.23 -21.07 -23.96
N ASN A 222 -20.50 -21.27 -22.86
CA ASN A 222 -19.26 -22.02 -22.91
C ASN A 222 -19.51 -23.51 -23.22
N SER A 223 -20.62 -24.08 -22.77
CA SER A 223 -21.01 -25.45 -23.11
C SER A 223 -21.33 -25.58 -24.59
N LYS A 224 -22.14 -24.67 -25.13
CA LYS A 224 -22.46 -24.61 -26.58
C LYS A 224 -21.20 -24.42 -27.44
N ARG A 225 -20.31 -23.50 -27.04
CA ARG A 225 -19.03 -23.29 -27.73
C ARG A 225 -18.15 -24.54 -27.75
N LYS A 226 -18.13 -25.29 -26.60
CA LYS A 226 -17.41 -26.58 -26.55
C LYS A 226 -18.01 -27.62 -27.44
N GLU A 227 -19.34 -27.76 -27.48
CA GLU A 227 -20.04 -28.70 -28.38
C GLU A 227 -19.75 -28.38 -29.87
N LEU A 228 -19.86 -27.11 -30.27
CA LEU A 228 -19.52 -26.67 -31.60
C LEU A 228 -18.06 -26.96 -31.96
N LEU A 229 -17.14 -26.75 -30.99
CA LEU A 229 -15.72 -27.06 -31.20
C LEU A 229 -15.49 -28.57 -31.37
N VAL A 230 -16.13 -29.39 -30.56
CA VAL A 230 -16.01 -30.87 -30.68
C VAL A 230 -16.51 -31.33 -32.05
N LYS A 231 -17.70 -30.88 -32.45
CA LYS A 231 -18.26 -31.19 -33.80
C LYS A 231 -17.33 -30.73 -34.94
N ALA A 232 -16.71 -29.55 -34.79
CA ALA A 232 -15.77 -29.03 -35.78
C ALA A 232 -14.46 -29.83 -35.84
N LEU A 233 -13.98 -30.31 -34.67
CA LEU A 233 -12.76 -31.13 -34.58
C LEU A 233 -12.95 -32.54 -35.19
N GLU A 234 -14.17 -33.08 -35.25
CA GLU A 234 -14.47 -34.37 -35.90
C GLU A 234 -14.30 -34.35 -37.40
N LYS A 235 -14.44 -33.17 -38.04
CA LYS A 235 -14.24 -32.98 -39.48
C LYS A 235 -12.78 -32.81 -39.91
N LEU A 236 -11.85 -32.75 -38.92
CA LEU A 236 -10.42 -32.68 -39.21
C LEU A 236 -9.79 -34.07 -39.32
N ASN A 237 -8.73 -34.17 -40.15
CA ASN A 237 -7.90 -35.37 -40.17
C ASN A 237 -7.13 -35.53 -38.84
N ASP A 238 -6.80 -36.76 -38.42
CA ASP A 238 -6.13 -37.03 -37.17
C ASP A 238 -4.86 -36.20 -36.96
N ARG A 239 -4.08 -35.99 -37.99
CA ARG A 239 -2.88 -35.14 -37.97
C ARG A 239 -3.22 -33.65 -37.76
N GLU A 240 -4.20 -33.15 -38.48
CA GLU A 240 -4.66 -31.75 -38.34
C GLU A 240 -5.22 -31.50 -36.95
N LYS A 241 -6.01 -32.45 -36.44
CA LYS A 241 -6.61 -32.41 -35.10
C LYS A 241 -5.57 -32.37 -34.01
N ASP A 242 -4.56 -33.24 -34.05
CA ASP A 242 -3.53 -33.33 -33.02
C ASP A 242 -2.63 -32.07 -33.02
N ILE A 243 -2.26 -31.57 -34.21
CA ILE A 243 -1.50 -30.31 -34.34
C ILE A 243 -2.31 -29.12 -33.78
N PHE A 244 -3.60 -29.05 -34.12
CA PHE A 244 -4.51 -27.99 -33.69
C PHE A 244 -4.68 -28.01 -32.18
N ILE A 245 -4.92 -29.16 -31.54
CA ILE A 245 -5.06 -29.31 -30.10
C ILE A 245 -3.78 -28.87 -29.40
N LYS A 246 -2.62 -29.34 -29.85
CA LYS A 246 -1.33 -29.02 -29.21
C LYS A 246 -0.91 -27.57 -29.38
N ARG A 247 -1.38 -26.88 -30.42
CA ARG A 247 -1.03 -25.49 -30.72
C ARG A 247 -2.03 -24.48 -30.18
N CYS A 248 -3.32 -24.77 -30.31
CA CYS A 248 -4.39 -23.79 -30.04
C CYS A 248 -5.14 -24.04 -28.72
N LEU A 249 -5.24 -25.31 -28.30
CA LEU A 249 -6.06 -25.67 -27.14
C LEU A 249 -5.26 -26.00 -25.87
N ASN A 250 -4.00 -26.36 -26.00
CA ASN A 250 -3.15 -26.65 -24.84
C ASN A 250 -2.54 -25.38 -24.24
N ASP A 251 -2.51 -25.32 -22.92
CA ASP A 251 -1.80 -24.28 -22.18
C ASP A 251 -0.70 -24.93 -21.31
N PRO A 252 0.59 -24.64 -21.55
CA PRO A 252 1.16 -23.76 -22.60
C PRO A 252 1.15 -24.41 -23.99
N PRO A 253 1.02 -23.58 -25.09
CA PRO A 253 0.99 -24.09 -26.45
C PRO A 253 2.34 -24.69 -26.87
N SER A 254 2.30 -25.80 -27.59
CA SER A 254 3.51 -26.45 -28.08
C SER A 254 4.21 -25.60 -29.16
N THR A 255 5.53 -25.52 -29.13
CA THR A 255 6.31 -24.75 -30.12
C THR A 255 6.32 -25.47 -31.49
N LEU A 256 6.40 -24.69 -32.59
CA LEU A 256 6.54 -25.24 -33.95
C LEU A 256 7.74 -26.17 -34.10
N ASP A 257 8.85 -25.88 -33.37
CA ASP A 257 10.06 -26.71 -33.34
C ASP A 257 9.85 -28.07 -32.72
N LYS A 258 9.09 -28.16 -31.63
CA LYS A 258 8.76 -29.44 -31.00
C LYS A 258 7.92 -30.31 -31.94
N LEU A 259 6.89 -29.72 -32.58
CA LEU A 259 6.02 -30.41 -33.49
C LEU A 259 6.73 -30.81 -34.80
N SER A 260 7.66 -29.98 -35.30
CA SER A 260 8.45 -30.33 -36.48
C SER A 260 9.30 -31.58 -36.27
N LYS A 261 9.85 -31.75 -35.07
CA LYS A 261 10.63 -32.95 -34.68
C LYS A 261 9.74 -34.19 -34.51
N ILE A 262 8.54 -34.03 -33.94
CA ILE A 262 7.58 -35.14 -33.70
C ILE A 262 7.05 -35.70 -35.03
N TYR A 263 6.71 -34.81 -35.98
CA TYR A 263 6.09 -35.20 -37.24
C TYR A 263 7.06 -35.34 -38.42
N ASN A 264 8.36 -35.06 -38.21
CA ASN A 264 9.42 -35.07 -39.25
C ASN A 264 9.09 -34.19 -40.47
N ILE A 265 8.51 -33.00 -40.26
CA ILE A 265 8.15 -32.04 -41.29
C ILE A 265 8.68 -30.65 -40.96
N SER A 266 8.84 -29.80 -41.97
CA SER A 266 9.34 -28.44 -41.79
C SER A 266 8.39 -27.60 -40.92
N ARG A 267 8.95 -26.62 -40.17
CA ARG A 267 8.17 -25.69 -39.35
C ARG A 267 7.09 -24.97 -40.16
N GLU A 268 7.44 -24.56 -41.38
CA GLU A 268 6.49 -23.84 -42.26
C GLU A 268 5.34 -24.75 -42.66
N ARG A 269 5.61 -26.04 -42.85
CA ARG A 269 4.55 -27.00 -43.15
C ARG A 269 3.60 -27.20 -42.00
N ILE A 270 4.08 -27.21 -40.76
CA ILE A 270 3.21 -27.25 -39.56
C ILE A 270 2.36 -25.99 -39.49
N ARG A 271 2.96 -24.80 -39.73
CA ARG A 271 2.21 -23.54 -39.76
C ARG A 271 1.10 -23.55 -40.84
N GLN A 272 1.39 -24.08 -42.02
CA GLN A 272 0.38 -24.23 -43.08
C GLN A 272 -0.76 -25.17 -42.67
N ILE A 273 -0.44 -26.28 -41.97
CA ILE A 273 -1.44 -27.21 -41.48
C ILE A 273 -2.28 -26.55 -40.37
N GLU A 274 -1.65 -25.82 -39.44
CA GLU A 274 -2.32 -25.05 -38.39
C GLU A 274 -3.33 -24.06 -38.97
N VAL A 275 -2.92 -23.25 -39.94
CA VAL A 275 -3.81 -22.27 -40.62
C VAL A 275 -4.97 -22.94 -41.31
N ARG A 276 -4.71 -24.00 -42.07
CA ARG A 276 -5.76 -24.77 -42.75
C ARG A 276 -6.73 -25.43 -41.77
N ALA A 277 -6.22 -26.01 -40.68
CA ALA A 277 -7.05 -26.59 -39.63
C ALA A 277 -7.92 -25.53 -38.97
N PHE A 278 -7.36 -24.37 -38.66
CA PHE A 278 -8.10 -23.24 -38.09
C PHE A 278 -9.21 -22.75 -39.02
N GLU A 279 -8.94 -22.60 -40.33
CA GLU A 279 -9.95 -22.21 -41.32
C GLU A 279 -11.08 -23.25 -41.43
N LYS A 280 -10.75 -24.54 -41.47
CA LYS A 280 -11.74 -25.62 -41.47
C LYS A 280 -12.60 -25.62 -40.21
N VAL A 281 -12.00 -25.48 -39.03
CA VAL A 281 -12.73 -25.38 -37.74
C VAL A 281 -13.65 -24.18 -37.74
N LYS A 282 -13.16 -23.03 -38.20
CA LYS A 282 -13.95 -21.78 -38.25
C LYS A 282 -15.16 -21.92 -39.19
N THR A 283 -14.97 -22.43 -40.41
CA THR A 283 -16.06 -22.59 -41.37
C THR A 283 -17.09 -23.60 -40.88
N THR A 284 -16.65 -24.74 -40.35
CA THR A 284 -17.54 -25.77 -39.80
C THR A 284 -18.33 -25.30 -38.60
N ALA A 285 -17.68 -24.59 -37.68
CA ALA A 285 -18.35 -24.02 -36.52
C ALA A 285 -19.41 -22.98 -36.89
N LEU A 286 -19.15 -22.16 -37.92
CA LEU A 286 -20.11 -21.19 -38.45
C LEU A 286 -21.31 -21.88 -39.11
N GLU A 287 -21.06 -22.91 -39.96
CA GLU A 287 -22.10 -23.68 -40.61
C GLU A 287 -23.01 -24.41 -39.63
N THR A 288 -22.43 -25.05 -38.59
CA THR A 288 -23.21 -25.71 -37.53
C THR A 288 -23.99 -24.69 -36.67
N ALA A 289 -23.42 -23.55 -36.33
CA ALA A 289 -24.13 -22.50 -35.61
C ALA A 289 -25.31 -21.92 -36.40
N ILE A 290 -25.15 -21.75 -37.71
CA ILE A 290 -26.25 -21.29 -38.60
C ILE A 290 -27.35 -22.34 -38.71
N SER A 291 -27.01 -23.63 -38.83
CA SER A 291 -27.99 -24.70 -38.91
C SER A 291 -28.80 -24.85 -37.61
N GLU A 292 -28.14 -24.80 -36.44
CA GLU A 292 -28.80 -24.86 -35.15
C GLU A 292 -29.71 -23.66 -34.91
N ASN A 293 -29.29 -22.44 -35.28
CA ASN A 293 -30.16 -21.25 -35.18
C ASN A 293 -31.37 -21.32 -36.11
N LYS A 294 -31.26 -21.96 -37.29
CA LYS A 294 -32.40 -22.16 -38.18
C LYS A 294 -33.41 -23.17 -37.62
N GLU A 295 -32.91 -24.25 -37.02
CA GLU A 295 -33.78 -25.25 -36.36
C GLU A 295 -34.55 -24.68 -35.18
N THR A 296 -33.90 -23.88 -34.34
CA THR A 296 -34.57 -23.20 -33.20
C THR A 296 -35.61 -22.15 -33.65
N LEU A 297 -35.40 -21.46 -34.76
CA LEU A 297 -36.38 -20.54 -35.33
C LEU A 297 -37.61 -21.27 -35.87
N ILE A 298 -37.43 -22.42 -36.54
CA ILE A 298 -38.50 -23.26 -37.08
C ILE A 298 -39.33 -23.92 -35.95
N GLU A 299 -38.70 -24.31 -34.85
CA GLU A 299 -39.38 -24.85 -33.69
C GLU A 299 -40.22 -23.77 -32.94
N ASN A 300 -39.72 -22.54 -32.84
CA ASN A 300 -40.44 -21.44 -32.25
C ASN A 300 -41.61 -20.90 -33.10
N GLU A 301 -41.60 -21.13 -34.40
CA GLU A 301 -42.74 -20.82 -35.28
C GLU A 301 -43.85 -21.90 -35.28
N LYS A 302 -43.57 -23.11 -34.74
CA LYS A 302 -44.53 -24.20 -34.65
C LYS A 302 -45.25 -24.33 -33.28
N ASN A 303 -44.82 -23.55 -32.28
CA ASN A 303 -45.46 -23.43 -30.96
C ASN A 303 -46.19 -22.10 -30.82
#